data_1599971784b1073f5e6794117eea273c
#
_entry.id   1599971784b1073f5e6794117eea273c
#
_cell.length_a   1.000
_cell.length_b   1.000
_cell.length_c   1.000
_cell.angle_alpha   90.00
_cell.angle_beta   90.00
_cell.angle_gamma   90.00
#
_symmetry.space_group_name_H-M   'P 1'
#
loop_
_entity.id
_entity.type
_entity.pdbx_description
1 polymer ?
#
loop_
_entity_poly.entity_id
_entity_poly.type
_entity_poly.pdbx_seq_one_letter_code
_entity_poly.pdbx_strand_id
1 'polypeptide(L)'
;MTFLCSYIKQLPGDISVSKDKFGNLYVIKGKAETYPCLVSHIDQVSHCNHSKDFKAVETREIIFGYSPKHKRFENLGADDKNGVFICLECL
;
A
#
# COMPACT_ATOMS: atom_id res chain seq x y z
N MET A 1 7.76 3.59 1.64
CA MET A 1 7.78 3.70 3.13
C MET A 1 7.70 5.13 3.65
N THR A 2 8.51 6.03 3.08
CA THR A 2 8.51 7.44 3.51
C THR A 2 7.11 8.08 3.39
N PHE A 3 6.42 7.85 2.28
CA PHE A 3 5.06 8.35 2.08
C PHE A 3 4.10 7.83 3.18
N LEU A 4 4.11 6.53 3.43
CA LEU A 4 3.23 5.92 4.44
C LEU A 4 3.50 6.49 5.82
N CYS A 5 4.78 6.60 6.21
CA CYS A 5 5.13 7.18 7.51
C CYS A 5 4.62 8.62 7.64
N SER A 6 4.80 9.44 6.61
CA SER A 6 4.35 10.82 6.61
C SER A 6 2.83 10.92 6.66
N TYR A 7 2.15 10.10 5.88
CA TYR A 7 0.69 10.06 5.86
C TYR A 7 0.12 9.66 7.22
N ILE A 8 0.64 8.58 7.81
CA ILE A 8 0.14 8.06 9.08
C ILE A 8 0.35 9.06 10.22
N LYS A 9 1.49 9.76 10.23
CA LYS A 9 1.79 10.77 11.24
C LYS A 9 0.83 11.96 11.23
N GLN A 10 0.14 12.18 10.12
CA GLN A 10 -0.84 13.26 9.98
C GLN A 10 -2.23 12.83 10.46
N LEU A 11 -2.47 11.54 10.69
CA LEU A 11 -3.76 11.05 11.13
C LEU A 11 -4.02 11.45 12.58
N PRO A 12 -5.30 11.75 12.94
CA PRO A 12 -5.62 12.12 14.31
C PRO A 12 -5.59 10.92 15.24
N GLY A 13 -5.33 11.18 16.52
CA GLY A 13 -5.36 10.18 17.56
C GLY A 13 -3.98 9.83 18.09
N ASP A 14 -3.95 8.90 19.05
CA ASP A 14 -2.73 8.43 19.69
C ASP A 14 -2.13 7.31 18.84
N ILE A 15 -1.31 7.69 17.86
CA ILE A 15 -0.72 6.77 16.91
C ILE A 15 0.79 6.78 17.08
N SER A 16 1.37 5.59 17.26
CA SER A 16 2.81 5.38 17.25
C SER A 16 3.24 4.57 16.05
N VAL A 17 4.40 4.93 15.48
CA VAL A 17 4.94 4.30 14.27
C VAL A 17 6.36 3.86 14.57
N SER A 18 6.67 2.62 14.27
CA SER A 18 8.04 2.09 14.40
C SER A 18 8.38 1.19 13.20
N LYS A 19 9.68 1.00 12.99
CA LYS A 19 10.19 0.13 11.93
C LYS A 19 11.15 -0.87 12.53
N ASP A 20 11.18 -2.07 12.00
CA ASP A 20 12.21 -3.04 12.35
C ASP A 20 13.38 -2.99 11.34
N LYS A 21 14.39 -3.81 11.59
CA LYS A 21 15.59 -3.89 10.75
C LYS A 21 15.33 -4.51 9.38
N PHE A 22 14.18 -5.16 9.20
CA PHE A 22 13.80 -5.76 7.92
C PHE A 22 12.97 -4.82 7.04
N GLY A 23 12.64 -3.64 7.56
CA GLY A 23 11.84 -2.66 6.83
C GLY A 23 10.33 -2.79 7.04
N ASN A 24 9.89 -3.62 7.97
CA ASN A 24 8.48 -3.69 8.33
C ASN A 24 8.06 -2.47 9.13
N LEU A 25 6.87 -1.98 8.85
CA LEU A 25 6.29 -0.83 9.53
C LEU A 25 5.21 -1.30 10.50
N TYR A 26 5.34 -0.89 11.75
CA TYR A 26 4.38 -1.18 12.80
C TYR A 26 3.67 0.10 13.19
N VAL A 27 2.34 0.07 13.17
CA VAL A 27 1.51 1.20 13.53
C VAL A 27 0.55 0.76 14.63
N ILE A 28 0.58 1.46 15.75
CA ILE A 28 -0.26 1.14 16.89
C ILE A 28 -1.10 2.37 17.23
N LYS A 29 -2.41 2.18 17.34
CA LYS A 29 -3.32 3.23 17.77
C LYS A 29 -3.88 2.90 19.15
N GLY A 30 -3.73 3.85 20.08
CA GLY A 30 -4.19 3.71 21.44
C GLY A 30 -3.29 2.84 22.30
N LYS A 31 -3.81 2.42 23.45
CA LYS A 31 -3.10 1.58 24.43
C LYS A 31 -4.02 0.49 24.93
N ALA A 32 -3.54 -0.74 24.93
CA ALA A 32 -4.26 -1.91 25.44
C ALA A 32 -3.27 -3.02 25.77
N GLU A 33 -3.72 -4.03 26.52
CA GLU A 33 -2.89 -5.21 26.77
C GLU A 33 -2.73 -6.06 25.52
N THR A 34 -3.78 -6.12 24.72
CA THR A 34 -3.80 -6.84 23.45
C THR A 34 -4.42 -5.98 22.36
N TYR A 35 -4.02 -6.20 21.12
CA TYR A 35 -4.53 -5.47 19.96
C TYR A 35 -4.99 -6.44 18.89
N PRO A 36 -6.12 -6.17 18.22
CA PRO A 36 -6.35 -6.81 16.92
C PRO A 36 -5.26 -6.35 15.95
N CYS A 37 -4.82 -7.26 15.09
CA CYS A 37 -3.73 -6.99 14.16
C CYS A 37 -4.21 -7.17 12.72
N LEU A 38 -4.00 -6.13 11.91
CA LEU A 38 -4.20 -6.17 10.47
C LEU A 38 -2.83 -6.12 9.80
N VAL A 39 -2.65 -6.95 8.79
CA VAL A 39 -1.36 -7.07 8.09
C VAL A 39 -1.58 -6.94 6.59
N SER A 40 -0.69 -6.20 5.95
CA SER A 40 -0.63 -6.10 4.49
C SER A 40 0.83 -5.93 4.07
N HIS A 41 1.13 -6.14 2.78
CA HIS A 41 2.47 -5.93 2.27
C HIS A 41 2.48 -4.82 1.21
N ILE A 42 3.67 -4.24 0.97
CA ILE A 42 3.84 -3.14 0.03
C ILE A 42 4.62 -3.53 -1.23
N ASP A 43 5.29 -4.67 -1.21
CA ASP A 43 5.99 -5.17 -2.38
C ASP A 43 5.02 -5.77 -3.39
N GLN A 44 5.46 -5.84 -4.64
CA GLN A 44 4.67 -6.41 -5.72
C GLN A 44 5.14 -7.84 -6.02
N VAL A 45 4.19 -8.69 -6.43
CA VAL A 45 4.49 -10.07 -6.84
C VAL A 45 5.22 -10.15 -8.17
N SER A 46 5.12 -9.12 -8.99
CA SER A 46 5.78 -9.06 -10.29
C SER A 46 7.25 -8.70 -10.13
N HIS A 47 8.11 -9.46 -10.82
CA HIS A 47 9.54 -9.19 -10.87
C HIS A 47 9.92 -8.16 -11.94
N CYS A 48 8.96 -7.70 -12.71
CA CYS A 48 9.19 -6.75 -13.79
C CYS A 48 8.89 -5.33 -13.33
N ASN A 49 9.80 -4.42 -13.65
CA ASN A 49 9.51 -3.00 -13.52
C ASN A 49 8.43 -2.60 -14.52
N HIS A 50 7.62 -1.62 -14.15
CA HIS A 50 6.66 -1.04 -15.07
C HIS A 50 7.38 -0.41 -16.26
N SER A 51 6.77 -0.48 -17.44
CA SER A 51 7.23 0.24 -18.61
C SER A 51 7.19 1.75 -18.35
N LYS A 52 8.07 2.51 -19.02
CA LYS A 52 8.11 3.97 -18.87
C LYS A 52 6.80 4.65 -19.24
N ASP A 53 6.04 4.04 -20.14
CA ASP A 53 4.73 4.52 -20.59
C ASP A 53 3.57 3.87 -19.85
N PHE A 54 3.83 3.21 -18.73
CA PHE A 54 2.79 2.63 -17.88
C PHE A 54 1.72 3.66 -17.53
N LYS A 55 0.47 3.24 -17.65
CA LYS A 55 -0.68 4.06 -17.28
C LYS A 55 -1.67 3.24 -16.46
N ALA A 56 -2.21 3.86 -15.43
CA ALA A 56 -3.38 3.36 -14.75
C ALA A 56 -4.61 3.85 -15.52
N VAL A 57 -5.38 2.93 -16.04
CA VAL A 57 -6.57 3.24 -16.85
C VAL A 57 -7.81 2.95 -16.03
N GLU A 58 -8.70 3.93 -15.94
CA GLU A 58 -9.96 3.81 -15.21
C GLU A 58 -11.12 3.82 -16.19
N THR A 59 -11.99 2.81 -16.07
CA THR A 59 -13.28 2.77 -16.75
C THR A 59 -14.39 2.86 -15.71
N ARG A 60 -15.66 2.75 -16.13
CA ARG A 60 -16.77 2.76 -15.16
C ARG A 60 -16.74 1.59 -14.18
N GLU A 61 -16.13 0.47 -14.56
CA GLU A 61 -16.22 -0.77 -13.80
C GLU A 61 -14.89 -1.28 -13.29
N ILE A 62 -13.77 -0.92 -13.94
CA ILE A 62 -12.46 -1.46 -13.58
C ILE A 62 -11.38 -0.40 -13.65
N ILE A 63 -10.30 -0.67 -12.92
CA ILE A 63 -9.04 0.06 -13.03
C ILE A 63 -7.95 -0.97 -13.34
N PHE A 64 -7.12 -0.70 -14.34
CA PHE A 64 -6.05 -1.61 -14.73
C PHE A 64 -4.80 -0.84 -15.16
N GLY A 65 -3.66 -1.55 -15.10
CA GLY A 65 -2.40 -1.02 -15.62
C GLY A 65 -2.17 -1.47 -17.06
N TYR A 66 -1.68 -0.57 -17.90
CA TYR A 66 -1.47 -0.85 -19.30
C TYR A 66 -0.27 -0.09 -19.85
N SER A 67 0.47 -0.75 -20.76
CA SER A 67 1.55 -0.13 -21.55
C SER A 67 1.12 -0.04 -23.00
N PRO A 68 0.77 1.14 -23.54
CA PRO A 68 0.44 1.31 -24.95
C PRO A 68 1.58 0.91 -25.88
N LYS A 69 2.83 1.22 -25.51
CA LYS A 69 4.01 0.91 -26.30
C LYS A 69 4.21 -0.59 -26.49
N HIS A 70 4.04 -1.36 -25.42
CA HIS A 70 4.21 -2.81 -25.44
C HIS A 70 2.90 -3.57 -25.65
N LYS A 71 1.77 -2.86 -25.71
CA LYS A 71 0.42 -3.42 -25.93
C LYS A 71 0.12 -4.58 -24.97
N ARG A 72 0.42 -4.37 -23.68
CA ARG A 72 0.21 -5.40 -22.65
C ARG A 72 -0.35 -4.80 -21.37
N PHE A 73 -1.07 -5.63 -20.63
CA PHE A 73 -1.46 -5.30 -19.27
C PHE A 73 -0.25 -5.42 -18.35
N GLU A 74 -0.17 -4.51 -17.39
CA GLU A 74 0.87 -4.52 -16.38
C GLU A 74 0.25 -4.47 -14.99
N ASN A 75 0.99 -5.00 -14.01
CA ASN A 75 0.53 -5.07 -12.64
C ASN A 75 0.28 -3.67 -12.06
N LEU A 76 -0.93 -3.43 -11.59
CA LEU A 76 -1.32 -2.18 -10.93
C LEU A 76 -0.87 -2.15 -9.46
N GLY A 77 -0.48 -3.28 -8.91
CA GLY A 77 -0.04 -3.39 -7.52
C GLY A 77 -1.20 -3.52 -6.53
N ALA A 78 -2.37 -3.94 -6.99
CA ALA A 78 -3.53 -4.13 -6.12
C ALA A 78 -3.28 -5.17 -5.02
N ASP A 79 -2.44 -6.15 -5.31
CA ASP A 79 -1.94 -7.11 -4.34
C ASP A 79 -0.57 -6.59 -3.84
N ASP A 80 -0.41 -5.94 -2.68
CA ASP A 80 -1.52 -5.86 -1.72
C ASP A 80 -1.83 -4.39 -1.33
N LYS A 81 -1.78 -3.46 -2.27
CA LYS A 81 -2.13 -2.06 -1.96
C LYS A 81 -3.58 -1.90 -1.50
N ASN A 82 -4.46 -2.78 -1.94
CA ASN A 82 -5.82 -2.82 -1.41
C ASN A 82 -5.82 -3.15 0.08
N GLY A 83 -4.98 -4.10 0.51
CA GLY A 83 -4.80 -4.42 1.93
C GLY A 83 -4.22 -3.25 2.71
N VAL A 84 -3.23 -2.55 2.14
CA VAL A 84 -2.66 -1.34 2.76
C VAL A 84 -3.75 -0.29 2.96
N PHE A 85 -4.60 -0.06 1.97
CA PHE A 85 -5.72 0.88 2.07
C PHE A 85 -6.67 0.50 3.21
N ILE A 86 -7.03 -0.79 3.28
CA ILE A 86 -7.92 -1.29 4.34
C ILE A 86 -7.28 -1.06 5.72
N CYS A 87 -6.00 -1.37 5.87
CA CYS A 87 -5.29 -1.13 7.12
C CYS A 87 -5.31 0.35 7.52
N LEU A 88 -5.10 1.25 6.56
CA LEU A 88 -5.16 2.70 6.82
C LEU A 88 -6.55 3.17 7.21
N GLU A 89 -7.59 2.64 6.58
CA GLU A 89 -8.96 3.00 6.89
C GLU A 89 -9.39 2.53 8.30
N CYS A 90 -8.77 1.47 8.81
CA CYS A 90 -9.05 0.95 10.15
C CYS A 90 -8.33 1.70 11.28
N LEU A 91 -7.46 2.62 10.95
CA LEU A 91 -6.77 3.42 11.96
C LEU A 91 -7.66 4.52 12.60
#